data_9a33151631b22f6a90d9d3ebedb91b77
#
_entry.id   9a33151631b22f6a90d9d3ebedb91b77
#
_cell.length_a   1.000
_cell.length_b   1.000
_cell.length_c   1.000
_cell.angle_alpha   90.00
_cell.angle_beta   90.00
_cell.angle_gamma   90.00
#
_symmetry.space_group_name_H-M   'P 1'
#
loop_
_entity.id
_entity.type
_entity.pdbx_description
1 polymer ?
#
loop_
_entity_poly.entity_id
_entity_poly.type
_entity_poly.pdbx_seq_one_letter_code
_entity_poly.pdbx_strand_id
1 'polypeptide(L)'
;MRLPCEVVRDLLPLFAEDMVSDESRRLIEEHLAECASCRAASEAMGAPVPDVQFRMDTAQGFVKYEKKKKRKLAVTIALITAAAVAAYFIMHIALLLGVIGFILLDGAFSQVKVDTDASHYSRYMGEEAENEYRNKWGMDESIFPDEPTDDMQVLEYKMVYYNPWDAQFLSYLTVTYSQSDYEAELDRLADCGITPYKDYYGVTGFSGEEDPIAMNADDYQGFVYAIHTPEKKNTITYVELIFCNYAYDLDYKEYIPSEYLPLGFDAASDNPYEIRMRND
;
A
#
# COMPACT_ATOMS: atom_id res chain seq x y z
N MET A 1 -52.11 92.00 0.91
CA MET A 1 -50.71 91.65 1.38
C MET A 1 -50.08 90.83 0.28
N ARG A 2 -49.00 91.30 -0.38
CA ARG A 2 -48.40 90.54 -1.48
C ARG A 2 -47.44 89.47 -0.93
N LEU A 3 -47.57 88.18 -1.39
CA LEU A 3 -46.63 87.14 -1.06
C LEU A 3 -45.31 87.32 -1.82
N PRO A 4 -44.14 87.09 -1.19
CA PRO A 4 -42.85 87.01 -1.90
C PRO A 4 -42.83 85.83 -2.89
N CYS A 5 -42.08 85.95 -4.03
CA CYS A 5 -41.94 84.91 -5.04
C CYS A 5 -41.42 83.58 -4.48
N GLU A 6 -40.53 83.61 -3.50
CA GLU A 6 -39.98 82.39 -2.83
C GLU A 6 -41.05 81.60 -2.13
N VAL A 7 -41.91 82.25 -1.36
CA VAL A 7 -43.06 81.64 -0.66
C VAL A 7 -44.06 81.04 -1.64
N VAL A 8 -44.35 81.80 -2.74
CA VAL A 8 -45.27 81.25 -3.78
C VAL A 8 -44.68 80.02 -4.42
N ARG A 9 -43.39 79.98 -4.77
CA ARG A 9 -42.71 78.80 -5.36
C ARG A 9 -42.74 77.60 -4.44
N ASP A 10 -42.54 77.77 -3.15
CA ASP A 10 -42.61 76.69 -2.17
C ASP A 10 -44.04 76.11 -2.03
N LEU A 11 -45.06 76.95 -2.27
CA LEU A 11 -46.46 76.50 -2.20
C LEU A 11 -47.01 75.94 -3.53
N LEU A 12 -46.36 76.19 -4.70
CA LEU A 12 -46.83 75.76 -6.00
C LEU A 12 -47.06 74.25 -6.09
N PRO A 13 -46.24 73.37 -5.51
CA PRO A 13 -46.53 71.91 -5.52
C PRO A 13 -47.84 71.60 -4.81
N LEU A 14 -48.08 72.14 -3.65
CA LEU A 14 -49.32 72.02 -2.88
C LEU A 14 -50.53 72.63 -3.56
N PHE A 15 -50.32 73.76 -4.24
CA PHE A 15 -51.37 74.46 -5.04
C PHE A 15 -51.80 73.65 -6.24
N ALA A 16 -50.82 72.99 -6.93
CA ALA A 16 -51.05 72.12 -8.07
C ALA A 16 -51.87 70.86 -7.66
N GLU A 17 -51.67 70.34 -6.44
CA GLU A 17 -52.36 69.20 -5.89
C GLU A 17 -53.61 69.52 -5.11
N ASP A 18 -54.05 70.76 -5.17
CA ASP A 18 -55.26 71.21 -4.48
C ASP A 18 -55.23 71.10 -2.95
N MET A 19 -54.04 71.12 -2.37
CA MET A 19 -53.80 70.89 -0.93
C MET A 19 -53.56 72.23 -0.14
N VAL A 20 -53.86 73.38 -0.68
CA VAL A 20 -53.78 74.66 -0.02
C VAL A 20 -55.14 75.12 0.48
N SER A 21 -55.15 75.99 1.58
CA SER A 21 -56.39 76.57 2.07
C SER A 21 -56.95 77.62 1.05
N ASP A 22 -58.28 77.93 1.09
CA ASP A 22 -58.93 78.85 0.19
C ASP A 22 -58.28 80.25 0.23
N GLU A 23 -57.86 80.69 1.39
CA GLU A 23 -57.18 82.03 1.55
C GLU A 23 -55.79 81.97 0.90
N SER A 24 -55.03 80.92 1.10
CA SER A 24 -53.70 80.72 0.45
C SER A 24 -53.85 80.63 -1.07
N ARG A 25 -54.90 79.92 -1.55
CA ARG A 25 -55.24 79.83 -2.98
C ARG A 25 -55.46 81.18 -3.60
N ARG A 26 -56.28 82.03 -2.99
CA ARG A 26 -56.57 83.37 -3.45
C ARG A 26 -55.29 84.19 -3.54
N LEU A 27 -54.43 84.16 -2.54
CA LEU A 27 -53.15 84.91 -2.50
C LEU A 27 -52.16 84.41 -3.56
N ILE A 28 -52.11 83.11 -3.82
CA ILE A 28 -51.24 82.54 -4.86
C ILE A 28 -51.78 82.93 -6.25
N GLU A 29 -53.08 82.88 -6.51
CA GLU A 29 -53.68 83.26 -7.77
C GLU A 29 -53.48 84.74 -8.08
N GLU A 30 -53.64 85.66 -7.08
CA GLU A 30 -53.32 87.06 -7.20
C GLU A 30 -51.87 87.30 -7.60
N HIS A 31 -50.93 86.61 -6.98
CA HIS A 31 -49.50 86.70 -7.30
C HIS A 31 -49.21 86.12 -8.72
N LEU A 32 -49.79 85.00 -9.12
CA LEU A 32 -49.60 84.41 -10.43
C LEU A 32 -50.16 85.28 -11.58
N ALA A 33 -51.22 86.09 -11.28
CA ALA A 33 -51.74 87.07 -12.24
C ALA A 33 -50.74 88.21 -12.54
N GLU A 34 -49.90 88.62 -11.59
CA GLU A 34 -48.98 89.75 -11.72
C GLU A 34 -47.51 89.34 -11.95
N CYS A 35 -47.09 88.07 -11.63
CA CYS A 35 -45.71 87.58 -11.73
C CYS A 35 -45.54 86.55 -12.83
N ALA A 36 -44.96 86.91 -13.97
CA ALA A 36 -44.69 86.00 -15.11
C ALA A 36 -43.78 84.83 -14.80
N SER A 37 -42.77 85.01 -13.90
CA SER A 37 -41.84 83.95 -13.57
C SER A 37 -42.46 82.86 -12.71
N CYS A 38 -43.39 83.24 -11.76
CA CYS A 38 -44.07 82.22 -10.96
C CYS A 38 -45.19 81.53 -11.76
N ARG A 39 -45.83 82.26 -12.71
CA ARG A 39 -46.78 81.71 -13.65
C ARG A 39 -46.12 80.62 -14.51
N ALA A 40 -44.96 80.84 -15.12
CA ALA A 40 -44.21 79.93 -15.92
C ALA A 40 -43.80 78.70 -15.07
N ALA A 41 -43.44 78.87 -13.80
CA ALA A 41 -43.13 77.76 -12.90
C ALA A 41 -44.37 76.92 -12.59
N SER A 42 -45.53 77.54 -12.38
CA SER A 42 -46.79 76.84 -12.18
C SER A 42 -47.25 76.02 -13.41
N GLU A 43 -47.11 76.56 -14.61
CA GLU A 43 -47.38 75.89 -15.90
C GLU A 43 -46.43 74.70 -16.13
N ALA A 44 -45.18 74.85 -15.75
CA ALA A 44 -44.18 73.73 -15.88
C ALA A 44 -44.50 72.57 -14.94
N MET A 45 -45.11 72.76 -13.79
CA MET A 45 -45.51 71.67 -12.86
C MET A 45 -46.78 70.96 -13.36
N GLY A 46 -47.63 71.54 -14.15
CA GLY A 46 -48.79 70.91 -14.77
C GLY A 46 -48.46 70.19 -16.06
N ALA A 47 -47.24 70.23 -16.55
CA ALA A 47 -46.85 69.52 -17.74
C ALA A 47 -46.87 68.00 -17.50
N PRO A 48 -47.40 67.15 -18.40
CA PRO A 48 -47.40 65.70 -18.24
C PRO A 48 -45.98 65.19 -18.11
N VAL A 49 -45.76 64.43 -17.02
CA VAL A 49 -44.49 63.74 -16.83
C VAL A 49 -44.27 62.79 -18.04
N PRO A 50 -43.17 62.87 -18.77
CA PRO A 50 -42.90 61.96 -19.88
C PRO A 50 -43.00 60.54 -19.35
N ASP A 51 -43.80 59.70 -20.00
CA ASP A 51 -43.94 58.26 -19.69
C ASP A 51 -42.59 57.62 -19.84
N VAL A 52 -41.89 57.41 -18.72
CA VAL A 52 -40.67 56.66 -18.68
C VAL A 52 -41.06 55.20 -18.86
N GLN A 53 -41.19 54.76 -20.12
CA GLN A 53 -41.29 53.33 -20.42
C GLN A 53 -40.05 52.69 -19.82
N PHE A 54 -40.21 52.07 -18.65
CA PHE A 54 -39.20 51.22 -18.04
C PHE A 54 -38.97 50.08 -18.99
N ARG A 55 -37.90 50.16 -19.82
CA ARG A 55 -37.60 49.16 -20.83
C ARG A 55 -37.42 47.83 -20.11
N MET A 56 -38.38 46.91 -20.23
CA MET A 56 -38.31 45.53 -19.75
C MET A 56 -37.05 44.78 -20.25
N ASP A 57 -36.40 45.29 -21.29
CA ASP A 57 -35.12 44.80 -21.83
C ASP A 57 -33.99 44.81 -20.77
N THR A 58 -33.99 45.78 -19.86
CA THR A 58 -32.96 45.89 -18.79
C THR A 58 -33.13 44.73 -17.77
N ALA A 59 -34.36 44.42 -17.39
CA ALA A 59 -34.64 43.30 -16.45
C ALA A 59 -34.30 41.96 -17.04
N GLN A 60 -34.59 41.72 -18.33
CA GLN A 60 -34.17 40.50 -19.02
C GLN A 60 -32.65 40.37 -19.18
N GLY A 61 -31.96 41.49 -19.37
CA GLY A 61 -30.49 41.54 -19.41
C GLY A 61 -29.88 41.12 -18.08
N PHE A 62 -30.38 41.60 -16.96
CA PHE A 62 -29.94 41.19 -15.61
C PHE A 62 -30.17 39.71 -15.34
N VAL A 63 -31.32 39.18 -15.67
CA VAL A 63 -31.63 37.74 -15.50
C VAL A 63 -30.69 36.88 -16.33
N LYS A 64 -30.42 37.26 -17.57
CA LYS A 64 -29.47 36.53 -18.44
C LYS A 64 -28.03 36.59 -17.90
N TYR A 65 -27.60 37.73 -17.38
CA TYR A 65 -26.28 37.91 -16.77
C TYR A 65 -26.12 37.08 -15.53
N GLU A 66 -27.09 37.08 -14.61
CA GLU A 66 -27.07 36.25 -13.40
C GLU A 66 -27.03 34.73 -13.73
N LYS A 67 -27.85 34.26 -14.69
CA LYS A 67 -27.79 32.86 -15.15
C LYS A 67 -26.42 32.50 -15.73
N LYS A 68 -25.82 33.40 -16.54
CA LYS A 68 -24.49 33.17 -17.11
C LYS A 68 -23.40 33.17 -16.04
N LYS A 69 -23.47 34.04 -15.04
CA LYS A 69 -22.54 34.06 -13.89
C LYS A 69 -22.64 32.80 -13.04
N LYS A 70 -23.87 32.37 -12.69
CA LYS A 70 -24.12 31.11 -11.95
C LYS A 70 -23.63 29.89 -12.72
N ARG A 71 -23.84 29.83 -14.05
CA ARG A 71 -23.35 28.72 -14.89
C ARG A 71 -21.83 28.71 -14.95
N LYS A 72 -21.15 29.87 -15.10
CA LYS A 72 -19.69 29.94 -15.07
C LYS A 72 -19.15 29.46 -13.72
N LEU A 73 -19.74 29.93 -12.61
CA LEU A 73 -19.34 29.51 -11.26
C LEU A 73 -19.50 28.00 -11.06
N ALA A 74 -20.65 27.44 -11.48
CA ALA A 74 -20.92 26.01 -11.37
C ALA A 74 -19.90 25.18 -12.20
N VAL A 75 -19.58 25.61 -13.43
CA VAL A 75 -18.56 24.95 -14.26
C VAL A 75 -17.18 25.06 -13.62
N THR A 76 -16.81 26.21 -13.07
CA THR A 76 -15.53 26.38 -12.38
C THR A 76 -15.43 25.47 -11.15
N ILE A 77 -16.47 25.38 -10.33
CA ILE A 77 -16.50 24.49 -9.17
C ILE A 77 -16.40 23.02 -9.65
N ALA A 78 -17.15 22.64 -10.69
CA ALA A 78 -17.09 21.26 -11.24
C ALA A 78 -15.69 20.90 -11.76
N LEU A 79 -15.00 21.84 -12.40
CA LEU A 79 -13.62 21.64 -12.89
C LEU A 79 -12.63 21.50 -11.73
N ILE A 80 -12.76 22.33 -10.69
CA ILE A 80 -11.89 22.27 -9.50
C ILE A 80 -12.10 20.94 -8.76
N THR A 81 -13.36 20.53 -8.58
CA THR A 81 -13.65 19.24 -7.93
C THR A 81 -13.16 18.07 -8.75
N ALA A 82 -13.33 18.07 -10.06
CA ALA A 82 -12.80 17.05 -10.96
C ALA A 82 -11.27 16.98 -10.91
N ALA A 83 -10.60 18.13 -10.90
CA ALA A 83 -9.13 18.19 -10.78
C ALA A 83 -8.66 17.70 -9.40
N ALA A 84 -9.35 18.01 -8.32
CA ALA A 84 -9.03 17.53 -6.97
C ALA A 84 -9.19 16.01 -6.86
N VAL A 85 -10.27 15.46 -7.43
CA VAL A 85 -10.50 14.02 -7.48
C VAL A 85 -9.43 13.31 -8.32
N ALA A 86 -9.09 13.85 -9.49
CA ALA A 86 -8.01 13.31 -10.32
C ALA A 86 -6.66 13.32 -9.59
N ALA A 87 -6.32 14.42 -8.93
CA ALA A 87 -5.10 14.54 -8.14
C ALA A 87 -5.06 13.52 -6.98
N TYR A 88 -6.19 13.31 -6.30
CA TYR A 88 -6.33 12.28 -5.26
C TYR A 88 -6.01 10.88 -5.80
N PHE A 89 -6.61 10.49 -6.93
CA PHE A 89 -6.33 9.17 -7.54
C PHE A 89 -4.89 9.04 -8.02
N ILE A 90 -4.33 10.08 -8.64
CA ILE A 90 -2.93 10.08 -9.10
C ILE A 90 -1.98 9.89 -7.90
N MET A 91 -2.23 10.59 -6.79
CA MET A 91 -1.43 10.46 -5.57
C MET A 91 -1.49 9.03 -5.01
N HIS A 92 -2.68 8.42 -4.97
CA HIS A 92 -2.85 7.04 -4.48
C HIS A 92 -2.17 6.01 -5.38
N ILE A 93 -2.28 6.17 -6.70
CA ILE A 93 -1.58 5.31 -7.66
C ILE A 93 -0.06 5.47 -7.52
N ALA A 94 0.45 6.69 -7.38
CA ALA A 94 1.87 6.95 -7.17
C ALA A 94 2.39 6.32 -5.86
N LEU A 95 1.60 6.41 -4.78
CA LEU A 95 1.94 5.79 -3.51
C LEU A 95 1.95 4.25 -3.62
N LEU A 96 0.96 3.67 -4.28
CA LEU A 96 0.90 2.23 -4.54
C LEU A 96 2.11 1.75 -5.35
N LEU A 97 2.41 2.44 -6.44
CA LEU A 97 3.58 2.13 -7.29
C LEU A 97 4.90 2.32 -6.52
N GLY A 98 4.97 3.30 -5.63
CA GLY A 98 6.11 3.51 -4.74
C GLY A 98 6.32 2.36 -3.76
N VAL A 99 5.24 1.87 -3.15
CA VAL A 99 5.29 0.71 -2.25
C VAL A 99 5.70 -0.56 -3.00
N ILE A 100 5.07 -0.82 -4.16
CA ILE A 100 5.44 -1.96 -5.02
C ILE A 100 6.90 -1.85 -5.45
N GLY A 101 7.34 -0.67 -5.88
CA GLY A 101 8.74 -0.45 -6.27
C GLY A 101 9.71 -0.66 -5.11
N PHE A 102 9.37 -0.24 -3.89
CA PHE A 102 10.18 -0.48 -2.70
C PHE A 102 10.30 -1.99 -2.40
N ILE A 103 9.17 -2.71 -2.39
CA ILE A 103 9.15 -4.16 -2.18
C ILE A 103 10.03 -4.88 -3.24
N LEU A 104 9.86 -4.54 -4.53
CA LEU A 104 10.64 -5.14 -5.63
C LEU A 104 12.13 -4.86 -5.48
N LEU A 105 12.50 -3.67 -5.03
CA LEU A 105 13.91 -3.33 -4.81
C LEU A 105 14.49 -4.06 -3.60
N ASP A 106 13.74 -4.17 -2.50
CA ASP A 106 14.17 -4.86 -1.30
C ASP A 106 14.47 -6.34 -1.61
N GLY A 107 13.56 -7.04 -2.29
CA GLY A 107 13.80 -8.41 -2.74
C GLY A 107 14.99 -8.55 -3.70
N ALA A 108 15.14 -7.61 -4.65
CA ALA A 108 16.23 -7.65 -5.62
C ALA A 108 17.62 -7.39 -4.99
N PHE A 109 17.68 -6.74 -3.81
CA PHE A 109 18.90 -6.47 -3.08
C PHE A 109 19.11 -7.36 -1.85
N SER A 110 18.25 -8.34 -1.60
CA SER A 110 18.44 -9.32 -0.54
C SER A 110 19.78 -10.06 -0.74
N GLN A 111 20.59 -10.09 0.31
CA GLN A 111 21.88 -10.76 0.29
C GLN A 111 21.75 -12.15 0.89
N VAL A 112 22.41 -13.12 0.26
CA VAL A 112 22.58 -14.44 0.84
C VAL A 112 23.53 -14.34 2.05
N LYS A 113 23.05 -14.76 3.21
CA LYS A 113 23.89 -14.87 4.43
C LYS A 113 24.45 -16.28 4.47
N VAL A 114 25.75 -16.39 4.66
CA VAL A 114 26.46 -17.66 4.82
C VAL A 114 27.26 -17.64 6.10
N ASP A 115 27.10 -18.65 6.96
CA ASP A 115 27.89 -18.84 8.15
C ASP A 115 28.46 -20.27 8.17
N THR A 116 29.75 -20.38 8.45
CA THR A 116 30.50 -21.66 8.53
C THR A 116 31.15 -21.86 9.88
N ASP A 117 30.89 -20.95 10.84
CA ASP A 117 31.40 -21.08 12.21
C ASP A 117 30.38 -21.85 13.07
N ALA A 118 30.73 -23.09 13.40
CA ALA A 118 29.88 -23.95 14.22
C ALA A 118 29.60 -23.37 15.63
N SER A 119 30.42 -22.46 16.13
CA SER A 119 30.15 -21.79 17.41
C SER A 119 28.92 -20.87 17.37
N HIS A 120 28.43 -20.54 16.18
CA HIS A 120 27.22 -19.77 15.99
C HIS A 120 25.96 -20.66 15.80
N TYR A 121 26.07 -21.98 15.94
CA TYR A 121 24.99 -22.92 15.65
C TYR A 121 23.67 -22.57 16.35
N SER A 122 23.70 -22.35 17.67
CA SER A 122 22.52 -22.01 18.48
C SER A 122 21.81 -20.72 18.06
N ARG A 123 22.50 -19.85 17.30
CA ARG A 123 21.92 -18.67 16.73
C ARG A 123 20.87 -18.98 15.65
N TYR A 124 21.03 -20.12 14.96
CA TYR A 124 20.27 -20.51 13.77
C TYR A 124 19.37 -21.72 13.98
N MET A 125 19.66 -22.53 14.99
CA MET A 125 19.01 -23.81 15.26
C MET A 125 18.51 -23.89 16.71
N GLY A 126 17.42 -24.63 16.90
CA GLY A 126 16.87 -24.94 18.21
C GLY A 126 16.09 -23.80 18.88
N GLU A 127 15.85 -23.97 20.19
CA GLU A 127 14.99 -23.06 20.96
C GLU A 127 15.59 -21.65 21.13
N GLU A 128 16.92 -21.52 21.10
CA GLU A 128 17.63 -20.25 21.28
C GLU A 128 17.87 -19.50 19.96
N ALA A 129 17.45 -20.06 18.83
CA ALA A 129 17.58 -19.41 17.53
C ALA A 129 16.99 -18.00 17.54
N GLU A 130 17.64 -17.07 16.84
CA GLU A 130 17.12 -15.72 16.64
C GLU A 130 15.77 -15.76 15.92
N ASN A 131 14.88 -14.81 16.23
CA ASN A 131 13.52 -14.79 15.71
C ASN A 131 13.43 -14.90 14.18
N GLU A 132 14.42 -14.38 13.47
CA GLU A 132 14.53 -14.44 12.01
C GLU A 132 14.67 -15.87 11.49
N TYR A 133 15.31 -16.75 12.27
CA TYR A 133 15.63 -18.13 11.86
C TYR A 133 14.73 -19.17 12.51
N ARG A 134 13.87 -18.80 13.44
CA ARG A 134 13.08 -19.71 14.26
C ARG A 134 11.87 -20.30 13.53
N ASN A 135 11.24 -19.53 12.66
CA ASN A 135 10.08 -20.00 11.92
C ASN A 135 10.50 -20.51 10.53
N LYS A 136 10.79 -21.78 10.44
CA LYS A 136 11.18 -22.47 9.21
C LYS A 136 9.97 -23.11 8.55
N TRP A 137 8.94 -22.30 8.30
CA TRP A 137 7.67 -22.72 7.71
C TRP A 137 6.95 -23.84 8.48
N GLY A 138 7.30 -24.06 9.76
CA GLY A 138 6.75 -25.12 10.59
C GLY A 138 7.40 -26.49 10.39
N MET A 139 8.51 -26.57 9.64
CA MET A 139 9.30 -27.78 9.55
C MET A 139 9.90 -28.14 10.90
N ASP A 140 9.89 -29.44 11.22
CA ASP A 140 10.44 -29.95 12.47
C ASP A 140 11.97 -30.11 12.37
N GLU A 141 12.68 -29.35 13.18
CA GLU A 141 14.13 -29.36 13.29
C GLU A 141 14.66 -30.35 14.34
N SER A 142 13.80 -31.10 15.03
CA SER A 142 14.21 -32.03 16.09
C SER A 142 15.19 -33.15 15.61
N ILE A 143 15.35 -33.29 14.32
CA ILE A 143 16.37 -34.14 13.71
C ILE A 143 17.78 -33.59 13.97
N PHE A 144 17.97 -32.27 13.94
CA PHE A 144 19.24 -31.67 14.30
C PHE A 144 19.50 -31.81 15.81
N PRO A 145 20.74 -31.94 16.28
CA PRO A 145 21.06 -31.89 17.70
C PRO A 145 20.75 -30.50 18.27
N ASP A 146 20.33 -30.43 19.55
CA ASP A 146 20.02 -29.16 20.22
C ASP A 146 21.23 -28.21 20.20
N GLU A 147 22.39 -28.72 20.58
CA GLU A 147 23.69 -28.04 20.49
C GLU A 147 24.82 -29.04 20.24
N PRO A 148 25.83 -28.68 19.46
CA PRO A 148 27.07 -29.45 19.42
C PRO A 148 27.74 -29.40 20.80
N THR A 149 27.89 -30.56 21.44
CA THR A 149 28.55 -30.68 22.76
C THR A 149 30.06 -30.84 22.61
N ASP A 150 30.83 -30.66 23.70
CA ASP A 150 32.28 -30.82 23.70
C ASP A 150 32.73 -32.27 23.31
N ASP A 151 31.84 -33.23 23.45
CA ASP A 151 32.08 -34.63 23.07
C ASP A 151 31.82 -34.92 21.58
N MET A 152 31.29 -33.95 20.85
CA MET A 152 31.01 -34.01 19.43
C MET A 152 32.14 -33.36 18.64
N GLN A 153 32.75 -34.09 17.73
CA GLN A 153 33.72 -33.50 16.79
C GLN A 153 32.97 -33.01 15.54
N VAL A 154 32.69 -31.70 15.49
CA VAL A 154 32.15 -31.07 14.28
C VAL A 154 33.22 -31.09 13.18
N LEU A 155 32.93 -31.75 12.08
CA LEU A 155 33.80 -31.82 10.91
C LEU A 155 33.51 -30.72 9.92
N GLU A 156 32.23 -30.47 9.67
CA GLU A 156 31.74 -29.51 8.69
C GLU A 156 30.46 -28.86 9.20
N TYR A 157 30.35 -27.58 8.96
CA TYR A 157 29.14 -26.81 9.24
C TYR A 157 28.96 -25.73 8.20
N LYS A 158 27.75 -25.56 7.72
CA LYS A 158 27.35 -24.40 6.92
C LYS A 158 25.87 -24.11 7.14
N MET A 159 25.56 -22.85 7.35
CA MET A 159 24.22 -22.31 7.33
C MET A 159 24.15 -21.26 6.23
N VAL A 160 23.09 -21.33 5.43
CA VAL A 160 22.77 -20.36 4.39
C VAL A 160 21.34 -19.91 4.58
N TYR A 161 21.15 -18.61 4.63
CA TYR A 161 19.86 -17.98 4.70
C TYR A 161 19.71 -16.97 3.57
N TYR A 162 18.59 -17.05 2.88
CA TYR A 162 18.23 -16.13 1.83
C TYR A 162 16.74 -15.79 1.93
N ASN A 163 16.41 -14.51 1.91
CA ASN A 163 15.03 -14.05 2.04
C ASN A 163 14.75 -12.91 1.05
N PRO A 164 14.59 -13.22 -0.24
CA PRO A 164 14.21 -12.23 -1.22
C PRO A 164 12.72 -11.81 -1.07
N TRP A 165 11.85 -12.78 -0.79
CA TRP A 165 10.40 -12.63 -0.60
C TRP A 165 9.91 -13.59 0.48
N ASP A 166 10.43 -14.81 0.44
CA ASP A 166 10.15 -15.92 1.34
C ASP A 166 11.47 -16.47 1.85
N ALA A 167 11.53 -16.75 3.16
CA ALA A 167 12.75 -17.24 3.80
C ALA A 167 13.11 -18.63 3.31
N GLN A 168 14.35 -18.82 2.92
CA GLN A 168 14.94 -20.08 2.46
C GLN A 168 16.14 -20.41 3.33
N PHE A 169 16.22 -21.66 3.75
CA PHE A 169 17.26 -22.16 4.64
C PHE A 169 17.93 -23.38 4.02
N LEU A 170 19.25 -23.37 4.01
CA LEU A 170 20.08 -24.48 3.61
C LEU A 170 21.13 -24.66 4.67
N SER A 171 21.12 -25.77 5.37
CA SER A 171 22.11 -26.02 6.40
C SER A 171 22.60 -27.44 6.34
N TYR A 172 23.86 -27.66 6.68
CA TYR A 172 24.34 -28.97 7.01
C TYR A 172 25.31 -28.92 8.18
N LEU A 173 25.31 -29.99 8.96
CA LEU A 173 26.18 -30.22 10.08
C LEU A 173 26.69 -31.66 10.01
N THR A 174 27.99 -31.87 9.93
CA THR A 174 28.63 -33.20 9.93
C THR A 174 29.38 -33.38 11.25
N VAL A 175 28.99 -34.39 12.01
CA VAL A 175 29.52 -34.65 13.35
C VAL A 175 30.00 -36.08 13.47
N THR A 176 31.20 -36.28 14.03
CA THR A 176 31.72 -37.57 14.47
C THR A 176 31.52 -37.72 15.97
N TYR A 177 30.98 -38.88 16.36
CA TYR A 177 30.65 -39.24 17.73
C TYR A 177 31.59 -40.30 18.27
N SER A 178 31.67 -40.39 19.60
CA SER A 178 32.18 -41.64 20.21
C SER A 178 31.27 -42.82 19.86
N GLN A 179 31.72 -44.06 20.02
CA GLN A 179 30.89 -45.21 19.70
C GLN A 179 29.57 -45.24 20.52
N SER A 180 29.64 -44.92 21.80
CA SER A 180 28.45 -44.88 22.70
C SER A 180 27.49 -43.78 22.34
N ASP A 181 27.99 -42.60 22.02
CA ASP A 181 27.17 -41.43 21.70
C ASP A 181 26.54 -41.58 20.29
N TYR A 182 27.27 -42.22 19.38
CA TYR A 182 26.75 -42.57 18.07
C TYR A 182 25.53 -43.52 18.16
N GLU A 183 25.63 -44.57 18.99
CA GLU A 183 24.53 -45.49 19.22
C GLU A 183 23.32 -44.78 19.87
N ALA A 184 23.57 -43.93 20.87
CA ALA A 184 22.52 -43.16 21.50
C ALA A 184 21.86 -42.14 20.52
N GLU A 185 22.65 -41.54 19.63
CA GLU A 185 22.14 -40.61 18.63
C GLU A 185 21.31 -41.35 17.55
N LEU A 186 21.73 -42.56 17.15
CA LEU A 186 20.91 -43.39 16.26
C LEU A 186 19.56 -43.75 16.86
N ASP A 187 19.53 -44.07 18.17
CA ASP A 187 18.28 -44.36 18.89
C ASP A 187 17.38 -43.10 18.93
N ARG A 188 17.95 -41.93 19.22
CA ARG A 188 17.21 -40.64 19.20
C ARG A 188 16.64 -40.32 17.80
N LEU A 189 17.42 -40.52 16.76
CA LEU A 189 16.98 -40.26 15.39
C LEU A 189 15.94 -41.28 14.90
N ALA A 190 16.01 -42.53 15.38
CA ALA A 190 14.98 -43.53 15.09
C ALA A 190 13.60 -43.10 15.63
N ASP A 191 13.56 -42.41 16.79
CA ASP A 191 12.32 -41.89 17.36
C ASP A 191 11.74 -40.72 16.54
N CYS A 192 12.56 -39.97 15.78
CA CYS A 192 12.09 -38.96 14.83
C CYS A 192 11.35 -39.56 13.63
N GLY A 193 11.72 -40.77 13.25
CA GLY A 193 11.10 -41.50 12.15
C GLY A 193 11.41 -40.95 10.76
N ILE A 194 10.72 -41.54 9.76
CA ILE A 194 10.88 -41.15 8.35
C ILE A 194 9.50 -40.86 7.77
N THR A 195 9.25 -39.62 7.38
CA THR A 195 8.05 -39.25 6.64
C THR A 195 8.16 -39.67 5.16
N PRO A 196 7.05 -39.79 4.41
CA PRO A 196 7.09 -39.97 2.96
C PRO A 196 7.87 -38.85 2.28
N TYR A 197 8.82 -39.18 1.44
CA TYR A 197 9.71 -38.20 0.77
C TYR A 197 9.99 -38.52 -0.70
N LYS A 198 9.79 -39.79 -1.12
CA LYS A 198 10.04 -40.21 -2.50
C LYS A 198 9.01 -39.57 -3.42
N ASP A 199 9.45 -39.21 -4.62
CA ASP A 199 8.72 -38.48 -5.64
C ASP A 199 8.56 -36.97 -5.36
N TYR A 200 8.85 -36.48 -4.15
CA TYR A 200 8.95 -35.05 -3.92
C TYR A 200 10.20 -34.50 -4.59
N TYR A 201 10.07 -33.47 -5.41
CA TYR A 201 11.19 -32.83 -6.13
C TYR A 201 12.10 -33.83 -6.91
N GLY A 202 11.53 -34.92 -7.41
CA GLY A 202 12.25 -35.92 -8.16
C GLY A 202 13.11 -36.88 -7.31
N VAL A 203 13.00 -36.84 -5.99
CA VAL A 203 13.78 -37.68 -5.08
C VAL A 203 13.41 -39.16 -5.27
N THR A 204 14.44 -39.96 -5.48
CA THR A 204 14.29 -41.44 -5.63
C THR A 204 14.88 -42.21 -4.46
N GLY A 205 15.74 -41.60 -3.64
CA GLY A 205 16.41 -42.22 -2.50
C GLY A 205 17.68 -41.43 -2.12
N PHE A 206 18.61 -42.14 -1.49
CA PHE A 206 19.94 -41.60 -1.10
C PHE A 206 21.08 -42.45 -1.68
N SER A 207 22.29 -41.89 -1.67
CA SER A 207 23.49 -42.62 -2.10
C SER A 207 23.78 -43.77 -1.13
N GLY A 208 24.04 -45.00 -1.67
CA GLY A 208 24.43 -46.17 -0.88
C GLY A 208 23.33 -47.18 -0.59
N GLU A 209 22.15 -47.07 -1.24
CA GLU A 209 21.01 -47.99 -1.08
C GLU A 209 20.37 -48.00 0.32
N GLU A 210 20.79 -47.10 1.22
CA GLU A 210 20.22 -46.97 2.56
C GLU A 210 19.21 -45.80 2.57
N ASP A 211 18.11 -45.97 3.31
CA ASP A 211 17.19 -44.88 3.62
C ASP A 211 17.89 -43.92 4.59
N PRO A 212 17.45 -42.65 4.69
CA PRO A 212 17.98 -41.73 5.69
C PRO A 212 17.74 -42.25 7.10
N ILE A 213 18.58 -41.91 8.07
CA ILE A 213 18.43 -42.30 9.47
C ILE A 213 17.12 -41.71 10.05
N ALA A 214 16.84 -40.45 9.73
CA ALA A 214 15.60 -39.72 10.05
C ALA A 214 15.26 -38.77 8.92
N MET A 215 13.97 -38.54 8.72
CA MET A 215 13.48 -37.64 7.66
C MET A 215 12.17 -36.95 8.07
N ASN A 216 12.16 -35.67 8.02
CA ASN A 216 10.96 -34.84 7.98
C ASN A 216 10.90 -34.18 6.60
N ALA A 217 9.93 -34.57 5.79
CA ALA A 217 9.73 -34.08 4.44
C ALA A 217 8.30 -33.51 4.31
N ASP A 218 8.20 -32.41 3.67
CA ASP A 218 6.95 -31.74 3.28
C ASP A 218 7.00 -31.44 1.78
N ASP A 219 5.90 -31.66 1.09
CA ASP A 219 5.82 -31.54 -0.37
C ASP A 219 5.82 -30.10 -0.89
N TYR A 220 5.72 -29.13 0.04
CA TYR A 220 5.75 -27.70 -0.26
C TYR A 220 6.93 -26.96 0.39
N GLN A 221 7.41 -27.43 1.56
CA GLN A 221 8.40 -26.77 2.39
C GLN A 221 9.81 -27.34 2.23
N GLY A 222 9.94 -28.59 1.78
CA GLY A 222 11.24 -29.25 1.57
C GLY A 222 11.56 -30.34 2.57
N PHE A 223 12.82 -30.41 3.06
CA PHE A 223 13.35 -31.56 3.77
C PHE A 223 14.25 -31.18 4.94
N VAL A 224 14.10 -31.89 6.06
CA VAL A 224 15.07 -31.95 7.15
C VAL A 224 15.40 -33.41 7.40
N TYR A 225 16.67 -33.82 7.36
CA TYR A 225 17.05 -35.22 7.45
C TYR A 225 18.45 -35.45 8.05
N ALA A 226 18.68 -36.69 8.47
CA ALA A 226 19.98 -37.16 8.91
C ALA A 226 20.38 -38.39 8.08
N ILE A 227 21.65 -38.46 7.64
CA ILE A 227 22.23 -39.56 6.86
C ILE A 227 23.55 -40.01 7.47
N HIS A 228 23.90 -41.27 7.24
CA HIS A 228 25.26 -41.72 7.46
C HIS A 228 26.21 -41.00 6.53
N THR A 229 27.29 -40.43 7.09
CA THR A 229 28.29 -39.78 6.25
C THR A 229 29.07 -40.81 5.47
N PRO A 230 29.12 -40.74 4.13
CA PRO A 230 29.83 -41.75 3.33
C PRO A 230 31.31 -41.89 3.78
N GLU A 231 31.75 -43.14 3.86
CA GLU A 231 33.15 -43.53 4.17
C GLU A 231 33.68 -43.07 5.55
N LYS A 232 32.85 -42.45 6.42
CA LYS A 232 33.24 -41.99 7.76
C LYS A 232 32.54 -42.80 8.84
N LYS A 233 33.32 -43.45 9.70
CA LYS A 233 32.77 -44.25 10.82
C LYS A 233 32.21 -43.32 11.92
N ASN A 234 31.07 -43.70 12.51
CA ASN A 234 30.40 -43.00 13.60
C ASN A 234 30.15 -41.52 13.29
N THR A 235 29.87 -41.22 12.04
CA THR A 235 29.67 -39.85 11.57
C THR A 235 28.28 -39.71 10.94
N ILE A 236 27.55 -38.69 11.39
CA ILE A 236 26.22 -38.34 10.88
C ILE A 236 26.28 -36.97 10.23
N THR A 237 25.62 -36.83 9.09
CA THR A 237 25.38 -35.54 8.43
C THR A 237 23.91 -35.21 8.54
N TYR A 238 23.62 -34.11 9.19
CA TYR A 238 22.30 -33.49 9.26
C TYR A 238 22.18 -32.48 8.16
N VAL A 239 21.03 -32.45 7.48
CA VAL A 239 20.81 -31.53 6.35
C VAL A 239 19.43 -30.92 6.45
N GLU A 240 19.37 -29.63 6.19
CA GLU A 240 18.16 -28.84 6.10
C GLU A 240 18.08 -28.21 4.71
N LEU A 241 16.99 -28.48 4.00
CA LEU A 241 16.66 -27.93 2.70
C LEU A 241 15.24 -27.38 2.79
N ILE A 242 15.09 -26.15 3.30
CA ILE A 242 13.79 -25.53 3.53
C ILE A 242 13.61 -24.33 2.60
N PHE A 243 12.51 -24.34 1.90
CA PHE A 243 12.08 -23.29 0.96
C PHE A 243 10.56 -23.23 0.93
N CYS A 244 10.00 -22.35 0.11
CA CYS A 244 8.57 -22.37 -0.17
C CYS A 244 8.32 -22.13 -1.67
N ASN A 245 7.06 -22.26 -2.09
CA ASN A 245 6.67 -22.11 -3.50
C ASN A 245 7.31 -23.13 -4.47
N TYR A 246 7.67 -24.32 -3.96
CA TYR A 246 8.19 -25.46 -4.73
C TYR A 246 9.57 -25.27 -5.36
N ALA A 247 10.29 -24.20 -5.04
CA ALA A 247 11.63 -23.97 -5.60
C ALA A 247 12.49 -23.07 -4.71
N TYR A 248 13.81 -23.14 -4.91
CA TYR A 248 14.74 -22.16 -4.40
C TYR A 248 14.89 -20.98 -5.38
N ASP A 249 15.02 -19.76 -4.82
CA ASP A 249 15.39 -18.57 -5.57
C ASP A 249 16.91 -18.40 -5.73
N LEU A 250 17.69 -19.33 -5.16
CA LEU A 250 19.15 -19.36 -5.26
C LEU A 250 19.62 -20.69 -5.83
N ASP A 251 20.85 -20.75 -6.34
CA ASP A 251 21.46 -22.01 -6.74
C ASP A 251 21.94 -22.79 -5.52
N TYR A 252 21.07 -23.63 -4.96
CA TYR A 252 21.35 -24.43 -3.77
C TYR A 252 22.57 -25.36 -3.95
N LYS A 253 22.92 -25.76 -5.20
CA LYS A 253 24.04 -26.62 -5.52
C LYS A 253 25.41 -25.96 -5.26
N GLU A 254 25.45 -24.63 -5.16
CA GLU A 254 26.67 -23.91 -4.76
C GLU A 254 26.95 -24.02 -3.25
N TYR A 255 25.91 -24.35 -2.45
CA TYR A 255 26.00 -24.31 -0.99
C TYR A 255 26.00 -25.70 -0.34
N ILE A 256 25.31 -26.67 -0.89
CA ILE A 256 25.19 -28.02 -0.36
C ILE A 256 26.01 -29.00 -1.22
N PRO A 257 26.95 -29.74 -0.63
CA PRO A 257 27.67 -30.81 -1.34
C PRO A 257 26.72 -31.83 -1.97
N SER A 258 27.02 -32.25 -3.19
CA SER A 258 26.16 -33.19 -3.94
C SER A 258 25.96 -34.53 -3.26
N GLU A 259 26.94 -34.98 -2.49
CA GLU A 259 26.89 -36.19 -1.69
C GLU A 259 25.92 -36.15 -0.50
N TYR A 260 25.53 -34.94 -0.09
CA TYR A 260 24.53 -34.72 0.97
C TYR A 260 23.12 -34.63 0.41
N LEU A 261 22.95 -34.35 -0.88
CA LEU A 261 21.64 -34.22 -1.52
C LEU A 261 20.99 -35.58 -1.81
N PRO A 262 19.65 -35.68 -1.70
CA PRO A 262 18.94 -36.88 -2.13
C PRO A 262 19.11 -37.10 -3.63
N LEU A 263 19.12 -38.39 -4.05
CA LEU A 263 19.22 -38.75 -5.46
C LEU A 263 18.01 -38.25 -6.25
N GLY A 264 18.28 -37.54 -7.32
CA GLY A 264 17.26 -36.97 -8.19
C GLY A 264 16.66 -35.65 -7.69
N PHE A 265 17.09 -35.15 -6.51
CA PHE A 265 16.57 -33.89 -5.96
C PHE A 265 16.78 -32.72 -6.91
N ASP A 266 15.68 -32.09 -7.27
CA ASP A 266 15.68 -30.87 -8.09
C ASP A 266 14.63 -29.87 -7.56
N ALA A 267 15.13 -28.83 -6.89
CA ALA A 267 14.34 -27.71 -6.40
C ALA A 267 14.79 -26.39 -7.06
N ALA A 268 15.35 -26.43 -8.27
CA ALA A 268 15.59 -25.23 -9.05
C ALA A 268 14.25 -24.64 -9.55
N SER A 269 14.22 -23.35 -9.84
CA SER A 269 13.05 -22.70 -10.45
C SER A 269 12.62 -23.43 -11.74
N ASP A 270 11.31 -23.54 -11.93
CA ASP A 270 10.70 -24.28 -13.05
C ASP A 270 11.03 -25.78 -13.09
N ASN A 271 11.36 -26.40 -11.94
CA ASN A 271 11.56 -27.84 -11.87
C ASN A 271 10.28 -28.63 -12.23
N PRO A 272 10.39 -29.89 -12.66
CA PRO A 272 9.23 -30.67 -13.08
C PRO A 272 8.17 -30.88 -11.98
N TYR A 273 8.59 -30.92 -10.72
CA TYR A 273 7.67 -31.05 -9.58
C TYR A 273 6.83 -29.79 -9.40
N GLU A 274 7.47 -28.62 -9.38
CA GLU A 274 6.82 -27.31 -9.34
C GLU A 274 5.80 -27.14 -10.47
N ILE A 275 6.22 -27.43 -11.71
CA ILE A 275 5.34 -27.33 -12.90
C ILE A 275 4.11 -28.22 -12.75
N ARG A 276 4.26 -29.44 -12.20
CA ARG A 276 3.15 -30.37 -11.95
C ARG A 276 2.20 -29.80 -10.91
N MET A 277 2.71 -29.37 -9.75
CA MET A 277 1.91 -28.90 -8.61
C MET A 277 1.16 -27.60 -8.89
N ARG A 278 1.67 -26.76 -9.79
CA ARG A 278 0.99 -25.53 -10.22
C ARG A 278 -0.12 -25.76 -11.25
N ASN A 279 -0.15 -26.92 -11.90
CA ASN A 279 -1.14 -27.26 -12.93
C ASN A 279 -2.26 -28.19 -12.44
N ASP A 280 -2.13 -28.78 -11.25
CA ASP A 280 -3.13 -29.59 -10.56
C ASP A 280 -4.01 -28.70 -9.65
#